data_05cd83175c0f0cfdc2b6dd2a516be2b3
#
_entry.id   05cd83175c0f0cfdc2b6dd2a516be2b3
#
_cell.length_a   1.000
_cell.length_b   1.000
_cell.length_c   1.000
_cell.angle_alpha   90.00
_cell.angle_beta   90.00
_cell.angle_gamma   90.00
#
_symmetry.space_group_name_H-M   'P 1'
#
loop_
_entity.id
_entity.type
_entity.pdbx_description
1 polymer ?
#
loop_
_entity_poly.entity_id
_entity_poly.type
_entity_poly.pdbx_seq_one_letter_code
_entity_poly.pdbx_strand_id
1 'polypeptide(L)'
;MNEEFGLLNRSRVAIITIMIISLTLLISTTSLSELPVIPSSSTHTGLAYAADTGVGVTTNSSFAKNNSSQIKSTSLTGTRSDSNIKTLQYITNVRQLLKQTVDIYQRQNYTGALALATKAYLDNFEFVEGPLQQHDKTLKQNTEFMMRGDLREQIKHKVPVDDIKTLIGKINTNLDKAEKLLSST
;
A
#
# COMPACT_ATOMS: atom_id res chain seq x y z
N MET A 1 43.03 14.51 19.13
CA MET A 1 41.54 14.57 19.23
C MET A 1 40.83 13.41 18.53
N ASN A 2 41.42 12.22 18.39
CA ASN A 2 40.84 11.12 17.61
C ASN A 2 40.66 9.81 18.42
N GLU A 3 40.88 9.82 19.74
CA GLU A 3 40.81 8.60 20.57
C GLU A 3 39.46 8.39 21.28
N GLU A 4 38.66 9.42 21.42
CA GLU A 4 37.37 9.35 22.15
C GLU A 4 36.26 8.63 21.37
N PHE A 5 36.30 8.64 20.01
CA PHE A 5 35.29 7.99 19.20
C PHE A 5 35.36 6.45 19.15
N GLY A 6 36.52 5.88 19.48
CA GLY A 6 36.72 4.43 19.47
C GLY A 6 36.09 3.69 20.64
N LEU A 7 35.99 4.32 21.78
CA LEU A 7 35.49 3.69 23.04
C LEU A 7 33.96 3.60 23.07
N LEU A 8 33.26 4.60 22.54
CA LEU A 8 31.78 4.60 22.48
C LEU A 8 31.22 3.50 21.56
N ASN A 9 31.94 3.18 20.49
CA ASN A 9 31.46 2.17 19.52
C ASN A 9 31.65 0.74 20.06
N ARG A 10 32.73 0.48 20.79
CA ARG A 10 33.00 -0.82 21.42
C ARG A 10 31.97 -1.16 22.52
N SER A 11 31.53 -0.17 23.27
CA SER A 11 30.53 -0.36 24.35
C SER A 11 29.15 -0.72 23.77
N ARG A 12 28.77 -0.09 22.66
CA ARG A 12 27.47 -0.39 21.98
C ARG A 12 27.43 -1.78 21.34
N VAL A 13 28.53 -2.22 20.75
CA VAL A 13 28.65 -3.56 20.18
C VAL A 13 28.58 -4.63 21.27
N ALA A 14 29.24 -4.42 22.41
CA ALA A 14 29.20 -5.35 23.54
C ALA A 14 27.80 -5.51 24.14
N ILE A 15 27.04 -4.43 24.27
CA ILE A 15 25.67 -4.45 24.80
C ILE A 15 24.72 -5.21 23.84
N ILE A 16 24.86 -4.99 22.53
CA ILE A 16 24.05 -5.68 21.52
C ILE A 16 24.35 -7.19 21.51
N THR A 17 25.62 -7.57 21.67
CA THR A 17 26.02 -8.98 21.71
C THR A 17 25.48 -9.69 22.94
N ILE A 18 25.47 -9.03 24.10
CA ILE A 18 24.91 -9.59 25.34
C ILE A 18 23.39 -9.73 25.26
N MET A 19 22.68 -8.78 24.63
CA MET A 19 21.23 -8.88 24.42
C MET A 19 20.86 -10.04 23.48
N ILE A 20 21.63 -10.28 22.44
CA ILE A 20 21.38 -11.40 21.49
C ILE A 20 21.58 -12.75 22.19
N ILE A 21 22.62 -12.89 23.02
CA ILE A 21 22.89 -14.14 23.77
C ILE A 21 21.81 -14.41 24.82
N SER A 22 21.29 -13.37 25.48
CA SER A 22 20.19 -13.51 26.45
C SER A 22 18.87 -13.92 25.79
N LEU A 23 18.60 -13.46 24.57
CA LEU A 23 17.37 -13.79 23.83
C LEU A 23 17.39 -15.23 23.31
N THR A 24 18.55 -15.77 22.93
CA THR A 24 18.68 -17.15 22.45
C THR A 24 18.53 -18.19 23.57
N LEU A 25 18.82 -17.84 24.82
CA LEU A 25 18.67 -18.74 25.96
C LEU A 25 17.21 -18.88 26.44
N LEU A 26 16.34 -17.93 26.11
CA LEU A 26 14.93 -17.94 26.54
C LEU A 26 14.02 -18.81 25.65
N ILE A 27 14.49 -19.23 24.46
CA ILE A 27 13.68 -19.99 23.48
C ILE A 27 13.75 -21.50 23.70
N SER A 28 14.59 -21.99 24.63
CA SER A 28 14.85 -23.43 24.78
C SER A 28 13.93 -24.18 25.76
N THR A 29 12.87 -23.57 26.28
CA THR A 29 12.00 -24.23 27.29
C THR A 29 10.50 -24.13 26.98
N THR A 30 10.05 -24.28 25.72
CA THR A 30 8.64 -24.59 25.48
C THR A 30 8.50 -26.00 24.95
N SER A 31 8.19 -26.86 25.90
CA SER A 31 7.79 -28.25 25.79
C SER A 31 6.67 -28.47 24.78
N LEU A 32 6.88 -29.52 24.05
CA LEU A 32 5.93 -30.30 23.25
C LEU A 32 4.69 -30.64 24.06
N SER A 33 3.52 -30.13 23.73
CA SER A 33 2.26 -30.73 24.16
C SER A 33 1.14 -30.42 23.18
N GLU A 34 0.66 -31.50 22.60
CA GLU A 34 -0.70 -31.81 22.16
C GLU A 34 -1.33 -31.05 21.02
N LEU A 35 -1.42 -31.80 19.91
CA LEU A 35 -2.33 -31.53 18.79
C LEU A 35 -3.77 -31.87 19.18
N PRO A 36 -4.77 -31.02 18.98
CA PRO A 36 -6.15 -31.41 19.05
C PRO A 36 -6.55 -32.19 17.81
N VAL A 37 -7.03 -33.40 18.04
CA VAL A 37 -7.67 -34.29 17.06
C VAL A 37 -8.97 -33.63 16.60
N ILE A 38 -9.11 -33.42 15.30
CA ILE A 38 -10.36 -32.96 14.68
C ILE A 38 -11.20 -34.21 14.34
N PRO A 39 -12.41 -34.36 14.87
CA PRO A 39 -13.32 -35.40 14.39
C PRO A 39 -13.94 -34.96 13.06
N SER A 40 -13.74 -35.79 12.06
CA SER A 40 -14.43 -35.75 10.79
C SER A 40 -15.87 -36.21 10.99
N SER A 41 -16.86 -35.37 10.77
CA SER A 41 -18.22 -35.76 10.50
C SER A 41 -18.68 -35.15 9.19
N SER A 42 -18.77 -36.03 8.23
CA SER A 42 -19.49 -35.88 6.98
C SER A 42 -21.00 -35.89 7.25
N THR A 43 -21.72 -34.91 6.73
CA THR A 43 -23.09 -35.13 6.32
C THR A 43 -23.41 -34.28 5.09
N HIS A 44 -23.59 -35.02 4.01
CA HIS A 44 -24.27 -34.60 2.81
C HIS A 44 -25.71 -34.22 3.14
N THR A 45 -26.18 -33.11 2.65
CA THR A 45 -27.56 -32.98 2.20
C THR A 45 -27.60 -32.06 1.00
N GLY A 46 -27.88 -32.67 -0.14
CA GLY A 46 -28.18 -31.97 -1.37
C GLY A 46 -29.59 -31.37 -1.26
N LEU A 47 -29.75 -30.22 -1.88
CA LEU A 47 -31.07 -29.74 -2.30
C LEU A 47 -30.92 -29.10 -3.66
N ALA A 48 -31.55 -29.77 -4.60
CA ALA A 48 -31.80 -29.31 -5.95
C ALA A 48 -32.65 -28.04 -5.91
N TYR A 49 -32.31 -27.06 -6.78
CA TYR A 49 -33.23 -26.01 -7.12
C TYR A 49 -33.63 -26.11 -8.59
N ALA A 50 -34.93 -26.36 -8.70
CA ALA A 50 -35.68 -26.40 -9.93
C ALA A 50 -35.76 -25.02 -10.57
N ALA A 51 -35.73 -25.05 -11.88
CA ALA A 51 -36.12 -23.96 -12.77
C ALA A 51 -37.57 -23.55 -12.51
N ASP A 52 -37.85 -22.27 -12.53
CA ASP A 52 -39.17 -21.79 -12.94
C ASP A 52 -39.06 -20.60 -13.87
N THR A 53 -39.84 -20.74 -14.87
CA THR A 53 -40.11 -19.98 -16.06
C THR A 53 -40.93 -18.73 -15.78
N GLY A 54 -40.71 -17.67 -16.61
CA GLY A 54 -41.91 -16.92 -16.95
C GLY A 54 -41.77 -15.40 -17.08
N VAL A 55 -41.58 -14.96 -18.28
CA VAL A 55 -42.41 -13.97 -19.02
C VAL A 55 -42.54 -12.56 -18.44
N GLY A 56 -42.19 -11.60 -19.26
CA GLY A 56 -42.59 -10.21 -19.09
C GLY A 56 -41.86 -9.23 -20.05
N VAL A 57 -42.14 -9.38 -21.34
CA VAL A 57 -41.89 -8.35 -22.37
C VAL A 57 -42.76 -7.14 -22.08
N THR A 58 -42.21 -5.96 -21.96
CA THR A 58 -42.82 -4.74 -22.41
C THR A 58 -41.76 -3.77 -22.91
N THR A 59 -41.74 -3.68 -24.19
CA THR A 59 -41.19 -2.61 -25.02
C THR A 59 -41.84 -1.27 -24.68
N ASN A 60 -41.05 -0.23 -24.43
CA ASN A 60 -41.45 1.10 -24.79
C ASN A 60 -40.25 1.87 -25.34
N SER A 61 -40.19 1.84 -26.63
CA SER A 61 -39.52 2.82 -27.47
C SER A 61 -40.36 4.08 -27.48
N SER A 62 -39.83 5.20 -27.12
CA SER A 62 -40.16 6.47 -27.80
C SER A 62 -39.14 7.54 -27.36
N PHE A 63 -38.36 7.92 -28.33
CA PHE A 63 -38.20 9.28 -28.87
C PHE A 63 -37.55 10.32 -27.95
N ALA A 64 -36.35 10.70 -28.30
CA ALA A 64 -36.19 12.08 -28.78
C ALA A 64 -34.93 12.18 -29.67
N LYS A 65 -35.13 12.28 -30.95
CA LYS A 65 -34.28 13.04 -31.87
C LYS A 65 -34.32 14.49 -31.43
N ASN A 66 -33.16 15.08 -31.33
CA ASN A 66 -32.73 16.45 -31.63
C ASN A 66 -31.62 16.82 -30.64
N ASN A 67 -30.38 17.05 -31.00
CA ASN A 67 -29.93 18.18 -31.76
C ASN A 67 -28.49 17.93 -32.23
N SER A 68 -28.32 17.70 -33.49
CA SER A 68 -27.07 17.93 -34.19
C SER A 68 -26.93 19.46 -34.33
N SER A 69 -26.09 20.07 -33.51
CA SER A 69 -25.49 21.37 -33.82
C SER A 69 -24.41 21.73 -32.82
N GLN A 70 -23.21 21.86 -33.34
CA GLN A 70 -22.13 22.68 -32.79
C GLN A 70 -21.61 22.32 -31.38
N ILE A 71 -20.73 21.35 -31.31
CA ILE A 71 -19.64 21.47 -30.38
C ILE A 71 -18.43 21.94 -31.16
N LYS A 72 -18.35 23.25 -31.21
CA LYS A 72 -17.20 24.04 -31.61
C LYS A 72 -15.98 23.56 -30.81
N SER A 73 -14.98 23.14 -31.57
CA SER A 73 -13.62 22.86 -31.08
C SER A 73 -13.12 23.95 -30.12
N THR A 74 -13.28 23.70 -28.82
CA THR A 74 -12.63 24.52 -27.80
C THR A 74 -12.48 23.63 -26.56
N SER A 75 -11.40 22.92 -26.44
CA SER A 75 -10.68 22.65 -25.20
C SER A 75 -9.69 21.50 -25.33
N LEU A 76 -8.63 21.71 -26.06
CA LEU A 76 -7.41 20.89 -25.88
C LEU A 76 -6.60 21.36 -24.64
N THR A 77 -7.00 22.46 -24.02
CA THR A 77 -6.33 23.01 -22.82
C THR A 77 -6.93 22.49 -21.52
N GLY A 78 -8.20 22.05 -21.49
CA GLY A 78 -8.86 21.56 -20.27
C GLY A 78 -8.43 20.15 -19.85
N THR A 79 -8.15 19.27 -20.80
CA THR A 79 -7.81 17.87 -20.50
C THR A 79 -6.45 17.67 -19.80
N ARG A 80 -5.48 18.54 -20.06
CA ARG A 80 -4.14 18.43 -19.46
C ARG A 80 -4.14 18.91 -18.00
N SER A 81 -4.86 19.99 -17.71
CA SER A 81 -5.03 20.49 -16.34
C SER A 81 -5.77 19.47 -15.47
N ASP A 82 -6.83 18.85 -16.00
CA ASP A 82 -7.62 17.86 -15.26
C ASP A 82 -6.84 16.59 -14.95
N SER A 83 -5.99 16.14 -15.88
CA SER A 83 -5.12 14.96 -15.64
C SER A 83 -4.08 15.22 -14.56
N ASN A 84 -3.49 16.41 -14.52
CA ASN A 84 -2.52 16.79 -13.49
C ASN A 84 -3.19 16.89 -12.11
N ILE A 85 -4.36 17.52 -12.01
CA ILE A 85 -5.14 17.61 -10.77
C ILE A 85 -5.45 16.21 -10.23
N LYS A 86 -5.87 15.29 -11.10
CA LYS A 86 -6.14 13.91 -10.72
C LYS A 86 -4.88 13.18 -10.23
N THR A 87 -3.74 13.38 -10.89
CA THR A 87 -2.47 12.79 -10.48
C THR A 87 -2.02 13.29 -9.11
N LEU A 88 -2.17 14.58 -8.83
CA LEU A 88 -1.88 15.16 -7.51
C LEU A 88 -2.82 14.62 -6.43
N GLN A 89 -4.09 14.36 -6.77
CA GLN A 89 -5.04 13.72 -5.86
C GLN A 89 -4.60 12.29 -5.50
N TYR A 90 -4.07 11.52 -6.43
CA TYR A 90 -3.50 10.20 -6.12
C TYR A 90 -2.34 10.29 -5.14
N ILE A 91 -1.44 11.27 -5.29
CA ILE A 91 -0.34 11.50 -4.31
C ILE A 91 -0.91 11.79 -2.91
N THR A 92 -1.92 12.62 -2.82
CA THR A 92 -2.60 12.93 -1.56
C THR A 92 -3.20 11.68 -0.91
N ASN A 93 -3.86 10.84 -1.71
CA ASN A 93 -4.44 9.57 -1.24
C ASN A 93 -3.35 8.61 -0.75
N VAL A 94 -2.21 8.51 -1.46
CA VAL A 94 -1.06 7.70 -1.02
C VAL A 94 -0.62 8.12 0.38
N ARG A 95 -0.40 9.42 0.61
CA ARG A 95 0.03 9.94 1.92
C ARG A 95 -0.96 9.58 3.04
N GLN A 96 -2.26 9.73 2.76
CA GLN A 96 -3.30 9.38 3.72
C GLN A 96 -3.29 7.90 4.07
N LEU A 97 -3.17 7.01 3.08
CA LEU A 97 -3.11 5.57 3.28
C LEU A 97 -1.82 5.14 4.00
N LEU A 98 -0.68 5.76 3.71
CA LEU A 98 0.57 5.51 4.43
C LEU A 98 0.48 5.94 5.90
N LYS A 99 -0.16 7.06 6.21
CA LYS A 99 -0.43 7.47 7.59
C LYS A 99 -1.30 6.44 8.31
N GLN A 100 -2.39 6.01 7.69
CA GLN A 100 -3.26 4.97 8.23
C GLN A 100 -2.51 3.64 8.42
N THR A 101 -1.57 3.31 7.51
CA THR A 101 -0.72 2.13 7.64
C THR A 101 0.06 2.16 8.95
N VAL A 102 0.68 3.30 9.31
CA VAL A 102 1.39 3.46 10.59
C VAL A 102 0.44 3.28 11.77
N ASP A 103 -0.72 3.94 11.73
CA ASP A 103 -1.70 3.91 12.82
C ASP A 103 -2.21 2.47 13.10
N ILE A 104 -2.47 1.71 12.04
CA ILE A 104 -2.92 0.31 12.14
C ILE A 104 -1.77 -0.61 12.55
N TYR A 105 -0.54 -0.36 12.05
CA TYR A 105 0.66 -1.12 12.40
C TYR A 105 1.00 -0.98 13.89
N GLN A 106 0.90 0.22 14.45
CA GLN A 106 1.11 0.48 15.88
C GLN A 106 0.14 -0.31 16.77
N ARG A 107 -1.06 -0.61 16.27
CA ARG A 107 -2.05 -1.45 16.94
C ARG A 107 -1.81 -2.95 16.73
N GLN A 108 -0.65 -3.32 16.17
CA GLN A 108 -0.25 -4.70 15.84
C GLN A 108 -1.18 -5.41 14.84
N ASN A 109 -2.02 -4.68 14.14
CA ASN A 109 -2.82 -5.22 13.03
C ASN A 109 -1.99 -5.21 11.74
N TYR A 110 -1.05 -6.14 11.65
CA TYR A 110 -0.11 -6.25 10.52
C TYR A 110 -0.81 -6.58 9.20
N THR A 111 -1.87 -7.39 9.24
CA THR A 111 -2.67 -7.72 8.05
C THR A 111 -3.37 -6.48 7.51
N GLY A 112 -4.01 -5.69 8.38
CA GLY A 112 -4.64 -4.43 8.00
C GLY A 112 -3.62 -3.40 7.48
N ALA A 113 -2.46 -3.29 8.13
CA ALA A 113 -1.38 -2.42 7.68
C ALA A 113 -0.86 -2.82 6.29
N LEU A 114 -0.66 -4.13 6.04
CA LEU A 114 -0.25 -4.64 4.74
C LEU A 114 -1.29 -4.35 3.64
N ALA A 115 -2.57 -4.49 3.96
CA ALA A 115 -3.66 -4.17 3.03
C ALA A 115 -3.67 -2.68 2.66
N LEU A 116 -3.50 -1.78 3.64
CA LEU A 116 -3.43 -0.34 3.40
C LEU A 116 -2.19 0.06 2.58
N ALA A 117 -1.01 -0.49 2.90
CA ALA A 117 0.20 -0.27 2.13
C ALA A 117 0.05 -0.76 0.68
N THR A 118 -0.59 -1.92 0.48
CA THR A 118 -0.88 -2.45 -0.86
C THR A 118 -1.84 -1.54 -1.61
N LYS A 119 -2.90 -1.06 -0.96
CA LYS A 119 -3.86 -0.13 -1.55
C LYS A 119 -3.22 1.23 -1.90
N ALA A 120 -2.30 1.72 -1.06
CA ALA A 120 -1.56 2.95 -1.34
C ALA A 120 -0.78 2.84 -2.65
N TYR A 121 -0.18 1.68 -2.91
CA TYR A 121 0.55 1.42 -4.15
C TYR A 121 -0.40 1.18 -5.33
N LEU A 122 -1.20 0.09 -5.30
CA LEU A 122 -1.97 -0.38 -6.45
C LEU A 122 -3.12 0.54 -6.85
N ASP A 123 -3.83 1.13 -5.89
CA ASP A 123 -5.01 1.93 -6.18
C ASP A 123 -4.68 3.42 -6.38
N ASN A 124 -3.42 3.83 -6.11
CA ASN A 124 -3.06 5.24 -6.17
C ASN A 124 -1.69 5.49 -6.82
N PHE A 125 -0.58 4.97 -6.29
CA PHE A 125 0.75 5.33 -6.81
C PHE A 125 0.97 4.81 -8.24
N GLU A 126 0.41 3.68 -8.60
CA GLU A 126 0.47 3.10 -9.95
C GLU A 126 -0.04 4.10 -11.02
N PHE A 127 -1.04 4.93 -10.68
CA PHE A 127 -1.53 6.00 -11.57
C PHE A 127 -0.61 7.24 -11.63
N VAL A 128 0.28 7.39 -10.67
CA VAL A 128 1.30 8.45 -10.65
C VAL A 128 2.53 8.05 -11.47
N GLU A 129 2.81 6.76 -11.60
CA GLU A 129 4.02 6.25 -12.24
C GLU A 129 4.21 6.71 -13.68
N GLY A 130 3.15 6.66 -14.49
CA GLY A 130 3.20 7.07 -15.90
C GLY A 130 3.61 8.54 -16.08
N PRO A 131 2.88 9.49 -15.49
CA PRO A 131 3.26 10.89 -15.50
C PRO A 131 4.65 11.14 -14.90
N LEU A 132 4.98 10.54 -13.74
CA LEU A 132 6.26 10.75 -13.07
C LEU A 132 7.44 10.21 -13.87
N GLN A 133 7.28 9.09 -14.56
CA GLN A 133 8.33 8.50 -15.40
C GLN A 133 8.76 9.41 -16.54
N GLN A 134 7.87 10.29 -17.02
CA GLN A 134 8.19 11.27 -18.06
C GLN A 134 9.12 12.39 -17.56
N HIS A 135 9.08 12.68 -16.25
CA HIS A 135 9.86 13.73 -15.61
C HIS A 135 11.12 13.19 -14.90
N ASP A 136 10.97 12.12 -14.12
CA ASP A 136 12.06 11.51 -13.36
C ASP A 136 11.82 10.00 -13.18
N LYS A 137 12.39 9.23 -14.09
CA LYS A 137 12.33 7.76 -14.07
C LYS A 137 12.97 7.18 -12.81
N THR A 138 14.06 7.77 -12.33
CA THR A 138 14.79 7.29 -11.14
C THR A 138 13.97 7.49 -9.88
N LEU A 139 13.36 8.66 -9.72
CA LEU A 139 12.47 8.95 -8.61
C LEU A 139 11.27 8.00 -8.61
N LYS A 140 10.66 7.74 -9.78
CA LYS A 140 9.57 6.77 -9.93
C LYS A 140 9.98 5.39 -9.45
N GLN A 141 11.09 4.85 -9.98
CA GLN A 141 11.57 3.51 -9.64
C GLN A 141 11.92 3.36 -8.16
N ASN A 142 12.59 4.36 -7.58
CA ASN A 142 12.94 4.33 -6.17
C ASN A 142 11.70 4.34 -5.27
N THR A 143 10.68 5.14 -5.62
CA THR A 143 9.45 5.23 -4.84
C THR A 143 8.63 3.94 -4.96
N GLU A 144 8.50 3.40 -6.16
CA GLU A 144 7.88 2.11 -6.43
C GLU A 144 8.53 1.00 -5.59
N PHE A 145 9.86 0.89 -5.63
CA PHE A 145 10.60 -0.12 -4.89
C PHE A 145 10.37 -0.01 -3.37
N MET A 146 10.41 1.20 -2.81
CA MET A 146 10.13 1.41 -1.39
C MET A 146 8.70 1.03 -1.02
N MET A 147 7.70 1.32 -1.85
CA MET A 147 6.30 1.04 -1.54
C MET A 147 5.94 -0.42 -1.78
N ARG A 148 6.31 -0.96 -2.94
CA ARG A 148 5.95 -2.30 -3.39
C ARG A 148 6.81 -3.38 -2.72
N GLY A 149 8.10 -3.11 -2.55
CA GLY A 149 9.10 -4.02 -1.97
C GLY A 149 9.25 -3.78 -0.47
N ASP A 150 10.07 -2.80 -0.12
CA ASP A 150 10.58 -2.61 1.24
C ASP A 150 9.48 -2.48 2.31
N LEU A 151 8.48 -1.62 2.08
CA LEU A 151 7.43 -1.38 3.08
C LEU A 151 6.62 -2.64 3.37
N ARG A 152 6.26 -3.36 2.32
CA ARG A 152 5.46 -4.59 2.47
C ARG A 152 6.25 -5.70 3.14
N GLU A 153 7.54 -5.85 2.81
CA GLU A 153 8.42 -6.83 3.46
C GLU A 153 8.64 -6.48 4.94
N GLN A 154 8.91 -5.21 5.27
CA GLN A 154 9.07 -4.79 6.66
C GLN A 154 7.79 -5.03 7.47
N ILE A 155 6.60 -4.77 6.91
CA ILE A 155 5.33 -5.07 7.59
C ILE A 155 5.17 -6.57 7.83
N LYS A 156 5.47 -7.43 6.86
CA LYS A 156 5.40 -8.89 7.00
C LYS A 156 6.37 -9.42 8.07
N HIS A 157 7.57 -8.86 8.12
CA HIS A 157 8.59 -9.22 9.12
C HIS A 157 8.35 -8.59 10.49
N LYS A 158 7.30 -7.78 10.64
CA LYS A 158 6.92 -7.13 11.91
C LYS A 158 8.09 -6.37 12.55
N VAL A 159 8.85 -5.62 11.72
CA VAL A 159 9.97 -4.80 12.22
C VAL A 159 9.50 -3.74 13.22
N PRO A 160 10.41 -3.12 14.00
CA PRO A 160 10.05 -2.02 14.90
C PRO A 160 9.26 -0.92 14.20
N VAL A 161 8.28 -0.36 14.87
CA VAL A 161 7.39 0.68 14.29
C VAL A 161 8.16 1.91 13.81
N ASP A 162 9.29 2.22 14.43
CA ASP A 162 10.10 3.37 14.04
C ASP A 162 10.84 3.14 12.71
N ASP A 163 11.13 1.90 12.35
CA ASP A 163 11.67 1.56 11.04
C ASP A 163 10.60 1.79 9.95
N ILE A 164 9.34 1.38 10.20
CA ILE A 164 8.20 1.65 9.33
C ILE A 164 8.00 3.16 9.14
N LYS A 165 8.02 3.93 10.23
CA LYS A 165 7.90 5.41 10.17
C LYS A 165 9.04 6.03 9.36
N THR A 166 10.27 5.55 9.57
CA THR A 166 11.45 6.04 8.86
C THR A 166 11.33 5.77 7.37
N LEU A 167 10.91 4.57 6.97
CA LEU A 167 10.73 4.23 5.56
C LEU A 167 9.60 5.07 4.93
N ILE A 168 8.46 5.21 5.62
CA ILE A 168 7.34 6.05 5.16
C ILE A 168 7.77 7.51 5.05
N GLY A 169 8.61 8.00 5.95
CA GLY A 169 9.21 9.33 5.85
C GLY A 169 10.02 9.54 4.56
N LYS A 170 10.82 8.53 4.16
CA LYS A 170 11.57 8.54 2.89
C LYS A 170 10.62 8.51 1.68
N ILE A 171 9.57 7.69 1.72
CA ILE A 171 8.55 7.65 0.67
C ILE A 171 7.89 9.03 0.54
N ASN A 172 7.47 9.67 1.65
CA ASN A 172 6.87 10.99 1.63
C ASN A 172 7.81 12.05 1.03
N THR A 173 9.11 12.01 1.35
CA THR A 173 10.11 12.89 0.72
C THR A 173 10.16 12.72 -0.80
N ASN A 174 10.03 11.50 -1.29
CA ASN A 174 9.97 11.23 -2.73
C ASN A 174 8.65 11.74 -3.34
N LEU A 175 7.53 11.58 -2.62
CA LEU A 175 6.23 12.11 -3.03
C LEU A 175 6.22 13.64 -3.08
N ASP A 176 6.94 14.34 -2.19
CA ASP A 176 7.11 15.80 -2.24
C ASP A 176 7.82 16.24 -3.53
N LYS A 177 8.86 15.50 -3.92
CA LYS A 177 9.56 15.75 -5.18
C LYS A 177 8.68 15.49 -6.39
N ALA A 178 7.93 14.38 -6.37
CA ALA A 178 7.00 14.01 -7.43
C ALA A 178 5.91 15.07 -7.60
N GLU A 179 5.30 15.53 -6.51
CA GLU A 179 4.28 16.57 -6.50
C GLU A 179 4.81 17.87 -7.10
N LYS A 180 6.03 18.29 -6.71
CA LYS A 180 6.67 19.48 -7.27
C LYS A 180 6.89 19.38 -8.79
N LEU A 181 7.36 18.22 -9.28
CA LEU A 181 7.60 18.01 -10.71
C LEU A 181 6.29 18.04 -11.51
N LEU A 182 5.25 17.38 -10.99
CA LEU A 182 3.96 17.22 -11.66
C LEU A 182 3.08 18.48 -11.59
N SER A 183 3.28 19.34 -10.58
CA SER A 183 2.56 20.61 -10.45
C SER A 183 3.15 21.72 -11.33
N SER A 184 4.41 21.60 -11.76
CA SER A 184 5.09 22.59 -12.59
C SER A 184 4.89 22.40 -14.10
N THR A 185 4.08 21.42 -14.50
CA THR A 185 3.81 21.07 -15.90
C THR A 185 2.39 21.46 -16.30
#